data_f3422ecf61723b164efbd83958cd9658
#
_entry.id   f3422ecf61723b164efbd83958cd9658
#
_cell.length_a   1.000
_cell.length_b   1.000
_cell.length_c   1.000
_cell.angle_alpha   90.00
_cell.angle_beta   90.00
_cell.angle_gamma   90.00
#
_symmetry.space_group_name_H-M   'P 1'
#
loop_
_entity.id
_entity.type
_entity.pdbx_description
1 polymer ?
#
loop_
_entity_poly.entity_id
_entity_poly.type
_entity_poly.pdbx_seq_one_letter_code
_entity_poly.pdbx_strand_id
1 'polypeptide(L)'
;MIHPGGLGDVLLAVPAMVRLRSRFPNHRLVLCAGDQIARLLLACRVIDAWTSVQGQICADLFAGDHSATGQVQAWLENCDLAIAWTQDLDGKLSESLKAVGVREVIVRSPFSTVIRATHQCDRFLETINEAPSDDEGDVLLTVTENLLHLGRTCLDAAGPSIGQSLAVIHPGSGSALKCVERTRESHIWRG
;
A
#
# COMPACT_ATOMS: atom_id res chain seq x y z
N MET A 1 3.66 -6.25 -6.79
CA MET A 1 2.62 -5.20 -6.77
C MET A 1 3.29 -3.84 -6.63
N ILE A 2 2.75 -2.80 -7.27
CA ILE A 2 3.27 -1.42 -7.22
C ILE A 2 2.13 -0.49 -6.80
N HIS A 3 2.30 0.25 -5.71
CA HIS A 3 1.30 1.18 -5.20
C HIS A 3 1.98 2.45 -4.64
N PRO A 4 2.13 3.52 -5.44
CA PRO A 4 2.81 4.74 -5.01
C PRO A 4 1.98 5.67 -4.12
N GLY A 5 0.74 5.30 -3.82
CA GLY A 5 -0.18 6.08 -2.98
C GLY A 5 0.24 6.19 -1.53
N GLY A 6 -0.46 7.07 -0.79
CA GLY A 6 -0.26 7.24 0.64
C GLY A 6 -0.68 6.03 1.48
N LEU A 7 -0.40 6.08 2.78
CA LEU A 7 -0.69 4.99 3.72
C LEU A 7 -2.14 4.51 3.63
N GLY A 8 -3.11 5.43 3.64
CA GLY A 8 -4.53 5.09 3.57
C GLY A 8 -4.91 4.40 2.25
N ASP A 9 -4.36 4.88 1.12
CA ASP A 9 -4.64 4.31 -0.19
C ASP A 9 -4.12 2.87 -0.30
N VAL A 10 -2.92 2.61 0.23
CA VAL A 10 -2.33 1.26 0.24
C VAL A 10 -3.10 0.33 1.17
N LEU A 11 -3.59 0.83 2.32
CA LEU A 11 -4.43 0.03 3.23
C LEU A 11 -5.74 -0.41 2.55
N LEU A 12 -6.34 0.44 1.71
CA LEU A 12 -7.53 0.08 0.96
C LEU A 12 -7.29 -1.03 -0.09
N ALA A 13 -6.04 -1.27 -0.49
CA ALA A 13 -5.67 -2.36 -1.40
C ALA A 13 -5.39 -3.69 -0.66
N VAL A 14 -5.35 -3.71 0.68
CA VAL A 14 -5.06 -4.92 1.47
C VAL A 14 -6.02 -6.07 1.16
N PRO A 15 -7.34 -5.88 1.02
CA PRO A 15 -8.25 -6.96 0.63
C PRO A 15 -7.82 -7.65 -0.67
N ALA A 16 -7.43 -6.88 -1.68
CA ALA A 16 -6.93 -7.44 -2.94
C ALA A 16 -5.60 -8.20 -2.75
N MET A 17 -4.69 -7.70 -1.90
CA MET A 17 -3.43 -8.39 -1.59
C MET A 17 -3.67 -9.73 -0.88
N VAL A 18 -4.64 -9.80 0.04
CA VAL A 18 -5.03 -11.03 0.73
C VAL A 18 -5.64 -12.04 -0.25
N ARG A 19 -6.48 -11.59 -1.17
CA ARG A 19 -7.02 -12.47 -2.24
C ARG A 19 -5.92 -12.98 -3.16
N LEU A 20 -4.96 -12.15 -3.53
CA LEU A 20 -3.78 -12.58 -4.28
C LEU A 20 -2.97 -13.64 -3.53
N ARG A 21 -2.77 -13.48 -2.22
CA ARG A 21 -2.11 -14.49 -1.37
C ARG A 21 -2.85 -15.84 -1.42
N SER A 22 -4.17 -15.84 -1.32
CA SER A 22 -4.99 -17.04 -1.38
C SER A 22 -4.95 -17.71 -2.77
N ARG A 23 -4.96 -16.89 -3.83
CA ARG A 23 -4.92 -17.38 -5.23
C ARG A 23 -3.54 -17.91 -5.62
N PHE A 24 -2.49 -17.36 -5.04
CA PHE A 24 -1.10 -17.71 -5.35
C PHE A 24 -0.32 -18.13 -4.09
N PRO A 25 -0.71 -19.23 -3.41
CA PRO A 25 -0.17 -19.60 -2.10
C PRO A 25 1.32 -19.92 -2.13
N ASN A 26 1.85 -20.36 -3.27
CA ASN A 26 3.25 -20.73 -3.45
C ASN A 26 4.11 -19.61 -4.06
N HIS A 27 3.52 -18.42 -4.28
CA HIS A 27 4.24 -17.29 -4.85
C HIS A 27 4.65 -16.31 -3.76
N ARG A 28 5.77 -15.68 -3.99
CA ARG A 28 6.24 -14.58 -3.14
C ARG A 28 5.53 -13.30 -3.54
N LEU A 29 4.84 -12.67 -2.61
CA LEU A 29 4.20 -11.38 -2.80
C LEU A 29 5.17 -10.25 -2.42
N VAL A 30 5.51 -9.42 -3.38
CA VAL A 30 6.44 -8.31 -3.20
C VAL A 30 5.72 -6.99 -3.48
N LEU A 31 5.89 -6.00 -2.61
CA LEU A 31 5.26 -4.69 -2.72
C LEU A 31 6.29 -3.59 -2.94
N CYS A 32 6.08 -2.77 -3.98
CA CYS A 32 6.74 -1.49 -4.14
C CYS A 32 5.79 -0.39 -3.65
N ALA A 33 6.11 0.22 -2.52
CA ALA A 33 5.29 1.26 -1.87
C ALA A 33 6.13 2.17 -0.97
N GLY A 34 5.47 3.11 -0.29
CA GLY A 34 6.13 3.92 0.75
C GLY A 34 6.65 3.05 1.90
N ASP A 35 7.83 3.38 2.43
CA ASP A 35 8.56 2.55 3.40
C ASP A 35 7.75 2.19 4.65
N GLN A 36 7.03 3.14 5.22
CA GLN A 36 6.29 2.94 6.46
C GLN A 36 5.18 1.90 6.31
N ILE A 37 4.36 2.04 5.25
CA ILE A 37 3.27 1.11 5.00
C ILE A 37 3.78 -0.26 4.57
N ALA A 38 4.83 -0.31 3.76
CA ALA A 38 5.42 -1.57 3.33
C ALA A 38 5.98 -2.38 4.51
N ARG A 39 6.65 -1.72 5.46
CA ARG A 39 7.13 -2.36 6.72
C ARG A 39 5.97 -2.87 7.58
N LEU A 40 4.89 -2.10 7.69
CA LEU A 40 3.69 -2.53 8.41
C LEU A 40 3.10 -3.80 7.78
N LEU A 41 2.90 -3.81 6.45
CA LEU A 41 2.31 -4.95 5.75
C LEU A 41 3.22 -6.20 5.79
N LEU A 42 4.54 -6.01 5.76
CA LEU A 42 5.50 -7.09 5.98
C LEU A 42 5.38 -7.66 7.40
N ALA A 43 5.31 -6.82 8.43
CA ALA A 43 5.17 -7.23 9.80
C ALA A 43 3.82 -7.91 10.09
N CYS A 44 2.76 -7.52 9.38
CA CYS A 44 1.44 -8.16 9.39
C CYS A 44 1.37 -9.41 8.48
N ARG A 45 2.46 -9.81 7.81
CA ARG A 45 2.54 -10.97 6.92
C ARG A 45 1.58 -10.91 5.71
N VAL A 46 1.16 -9.73 5.31
CA VAL A 46 0.37 -9.53 4.08
C VAL A 46 1.25 -9.73 2.85
N ILE A 47 2.51 -9.31 2.94
CA ILE A 47 3.53 -9.43 1.89
C ILE A 47 4.78 -10.15 2.43
N ASP A 48 5.62 -10.66 1.52
CA ASP A 48 6.85 -11.40 1.87
C ASP A 48 8.11 -10.53 1.74
N ALA A 49 8.04 -9.47 0.94
CA ALA A 49 9.12 -8.52 0.76
C ALA A 49 8.58 -7.20 0.22
N TRP A 50 9.42 -6.18 0.25
CA TRP A 50 9.08 -4.89 -0.28
C TRP A 50 10.31 -4.16 -0.84
N THR A 51 10.05 -3.15 -1.67
CA THR A 51 11.01 -2.15 -2.10
C THR A 51 10.39 -0.75 -2.00
N SER A 52 11.23 0.25 -1.83
CA SER A 52 10.77 1.63 -1.73
C SER A 52 10.30 2.17 -3.08
N VAL A 53 9.12 2.80 -3.11
CA VAL A 53 8.64 3.53 -4.28
C VAL A 53 9.54 4.73 -4.63
N GLN A 54 10.31 5.21 -3.65
CA GLN A 54 11.29 6.29 -3.83
C GLN A 54 12.68 5.76 -4.23
N GLY A 55 12.84 4.45 -4.33
CA GLY A 55 14.11 3.82 -4.71
C GLY A 55 14.36 3.87 -6.21
N GLN A 56 15.64 3.67 -6.58
CA GLN A 56 16.11 3.71 -7.97
C GLN A 56 15.35 2.72 -8.88
N ILE A 57 15.08 1.51 -8.37
CA ILE A 57 14.33 0.49 -9.12
C ILE A 57 12.99 1.04 -9.63
N CYS A 58 12.27 1.73 -8.76
CA CYS A 58 10.97 2.28 -9.11
C CYS A 58 11.11 3.47 -10.07
N ALA A 59 12.11 4.32 -9.83
CA ALA A 59 12.40 5.45 -10.72
C ALA A 59 12.70 4.99 -12.14
N ASP A 60 13.53 3.96 -12.32
CA ASP A 60 13.91 3.40 -13.63
C ASP A 60 12.68 2.80 -14.35
N LEU A 61 11.83 2.05 -13.62
CA LEU A 61 10.60 1.50 -14.18
C LEU A 61 9.64 2.58 -14.67
N PHE A 62 9.47 3.67 -13.93
CA PHE A 62 8.57 4.76 -14.30
C PHE A 62 9.16 5.66 -15.40
N ALA A 63 10.48 5.77 -15.48
CA ALA A 63 11.16 6.53 -16.52
C ALA A 63 11.07 5.86 -17.90
N GLY A 64 10.77 4.56 -17.95
CA GLY A 64 10.82 3.79 -19.21
C GLY A 64 12.26 3.50 -19.63
N ASP A 65 13.20 3.54 -18.71
CA ASP A 65 14.59 3.23 -18.98
C ASP A 65 14.80 1.73 -19.05
N HIS A 66 14.78 1.18 -20.25
CA HIS A 66 14.99 -0.25 -20.51
C HIS A 66 16.44 -0.69 -20.27
N SER A 67 17.37 0.25 -20.03
CA SER A 67 18.73 -0.05 -19.58
C SER A 67 18.76 -0.37 -18.07
N ALA A 68 17.57 -0.42 -17.47
CA ALA A 68 17.39 -0.70 -16.05
C ALA A 68 18.36 -1.80 -15.61
N THR A 69 19.25 -1.38 -14.78
CA THR A 69 20.38 -2.11 -14.26
C THR A 69 20.01 -3.53 -13.86
N GLY A 70 20.95 -4.46 -13.91
CA GLY A 70 20.75 -5.86 -13.53
C GLY A 70 20.06 -6.08 -12.18
N GLN A 71 19.93 -5.04 -11.35
CA GLN A 71 19.15 -5.06 -10.10
C GLN A 71 17.65 -5.13 -10.33
N VAL A 72 17.08 -4.34 -11.25
CA VAL A 72 15.64 -4.41 -11.59
C VAL A 72 15.33 -5.77 -12.22
N GLN A 73 16.17 -6.20 -13.15
CA GLN A 73 16.01 -7.47 -13.82
C GLN A 73 16.10 -8.63 -12.82
N ALA A 74 17.11 -8.66 -11.94
CA ALA A 74 17.25 -9.68 -10.91
C ALA A 74 16.08 -9.69 -9.91
N TRP A 75 15.50 -8.53 -9.64
CA TRP A 75 14.38 -8.41 -8.71
C TRP A 75 13.05 -8.85 -9.31
N LEU A 76 12.87 -8.64 -10.63
CA LEU A 76 11.69 -9.06 -11.40
C LEU A 76 11.91 -10.39 -12.13
N GLU A 77 13.11 -10.97 -12.02
CA GLU A 77 13.41 -12.29 -12.57
C GLU A 77 12.39 -13.32 -12.01
N ASN A 78 11.75 -14.06 -12.91
CA ASN A 78 10.67 -14.99 -12.57
C ASN A 78 9.40 -14.33 -11.99
N CYS A 79 9.16 -13.05 -12.27
CA CYS A 79 7.90 -12.41 -11.92
C CYS A 79 6.81 -12.85 -12.89
N ASP A 80 5.84 -13.63 -12.38
CA ASP A 80 4.73 -14.10 -13.19
C ASP A 80 3.67 -13.03 -13.42
N LEU A 81 3.39 -12.22 -12.39
CA LEU A 81 2.34 -11.20 -12.43
C LEU A 81 2.80 -9.91 -11.75
N ALA A 82 2.74 -8.80 -12.47
CA ALA A 82 2.89 -7.47 -11.93
C ALA A 82 1.55 -6.73 -11.96
N ILE A 83 1.14 -6.21 -10.81
CA ILE A 83 -0.04 -5.36 -10.69
C ILE A 83 0.42 -3.99 -10.22
N ALA A 84 0.07 -2.94 -10.96
CA ALA A 84 0.37 -1.57 -10.60
C ALA A 84 -0.92 -0.74 -10.47
N TRP A 85 -1.15 -0.23 -9.28
CA TRP A 85 -2.25 0.68 -8.99
C TRP A 85 -1.75 2.12 -9.08
N THR A 86 -1.54 2.56 -10.31
CA THR A 86 -1.02 3.89 -10.64
C THR A 86 -1.51 4.33 -12.02
N GLN A 87 -1.31 5.59 -12.34
CA GLN A 87 -1.51 6.08 -13.70
C GLN A 87 -0.30 5.69 -14.56
N ASP A 88 -0.56 5.28 -15.79
CA ASP A 88 0.43 4.93 -16.82
C ASP A 88 -0.08 5.45 -18.17
N LEU A 89 -0.24 6.77 -18.26
CA LEU A 89 -0.87 7.42 -19.42
C LEU A 89 -0.08 7.26 -20.71
N ASP A 90 1.24 7.17 -20.61
CA ASP A 90 2.15 7.00 -21.73
C ASP A 90 2.60 5.54 -21.93
N GLY A 91 2.13 4.62 -21.10
CA GLY A 91 2.41 3.19 -21.20
C GLY A 91 3.82 2.77 -20.77
N LYS A 92 4.66 3.70 -20.34
CA LYS A 92 6.08 3.43 -20.01
C LYS A 92 6.27 2.38 -18.95
N LEU A 93 5.50 2.44 -17.87
CA LEU A 93 5.59 1.46 -16.80
C LEU A 93 5.24 0.05 -17.30
N SER A 94 4.15 -0.06 -18.06
CA SER A 94 3.73 -1.33 -18.66
C SER A 94 4.77 -1.91 -19.60
N GLU A 95 5.37 -1.04 -20.44
CA GLU A 95 6.43 -1.42 -21.38
C GLU A 95 7.70 -1.86 -20.64
N SER A 96 8.13 -1.10 -19.62
CA SER A 96 9.30 -1.43 -18.80
C SER A 96 9.14 -2.79 -18.10
N LEU A 97 7.99 -3.04 -17.49
CA LEU A 97 7.72 -4.33 -16.83
C LEU A 97 7.76 -5.50 -17.81
N LYS A 98 7.21 -5.34 -19.01
CA LYS A 98 7.27 -6.35 -20.07
C LYS A 98 8.69 -6.56 -20.60
N ALA A 99 9.44 -5.47 -20.79
CA ALA A 99 10.81 -5.52 -21.31
C ALA A 99 11.78 -6.26 -20.37
N VAL A 100 11.55 -6.21 -19.06
CA VAL A 100 12.34 -6.98 -18.07
C VAL A 100 11.84 -8.43 -17.88
N GLY A 101 10.84 -8.87 -18.65
CA GLY A 101 10.40 -10.26 -18.72
C GLY A 101 9.22 -10.63 -17.82
N VAL A 102 8.51 -9.66 -17.25
CA VAL A 102 7.27 -9.95 -16.50
C VAL A 102 6.23 -10.56 -17.44
N ARG A 103 5.68 -11.72 -17.06
CA ARG A 103 4.79 -12.52 -17.94
C ARG A 103 3.43 -11.86 -18.12
N GLU A 104 2.83 -11.38 -17.05
CA GLU A 104 1.53 -10.70 -17.06
C GLU A 104 1.63 -9.36 -16.33
N VAL A 105 1.16 -8.29 -16.99
CA VAL A 105 1.21 -6.93 -16.45
C VAL A 105 -0.18 -6.33 -16.45
N ILE A 106 -0.66 -5.94 -15.28
CA ILE A 106 -1.93 -5.24 -15.09
C ILE A 106 -1.62 -3.87 -14.49
N VAL A 107 -1.92 -2.81 -15.23
CA VAL A 107 -1.82 -1.44 -14.73
C VAL A 107 -3.21 -0.83 -14.72
N ARG A 108 -3.63 -0.33 -13.57
CA ARG A 108 -4.93 0.32 -13.42
C ARG A 108 -4.83 1.55 -12.52
N SER A 109 -5.28 2.68 -13.05
CA SER A 109 -5.37 3.90 -12.26
C SER A 109 -6.28 3.71 -11.04
N PRO A 110 -5.84 4.09 -9.84
CA PRO A 110 -6.70 4.10 -8.66
C PRO A 110 -7.78 5.19 -8.74
N PHE A 111 -7.61 6.17 -9.66
CA PHE A 111 -8.57 7.24 -9.86
C PHE A 111 -9.58 6.87 -10.94
N SER A 112 -10.88 7.01 -10.62
CA SER A 112 -11.93 6.82 -11.62
C SER A 112 -12.16 8.11 -12.41
N THR A 113 -12.25 7.98 -13.72
CA THR A 113 -12.79 9.03 -14.59
C THR A 113 -14.32 9.08 -14.56
N VAL A 114 -14.97 8.04 -14.02
CA VAL A 114 -16.42 7.93 -13.88
C VAL A 114 -16.74 7.97 -12.39
N ILE A 115 -17.64 8.87 -12.01
CA ILE A 115 -18.20 8.92 -10.65
C ILE A 115 -19.07 7.68 -10.47
N ARG A 116 -18.49 6.63 -9.88
CA ARG A 116 -19.20 5.44 -9.44
C ARG A 116 -19.27 5.45 -7.91
N ALA A 117 -20.39 5.04 -7.36
CA ALA A 117 -20.57 4.84 -5.92
C ALA A 117 -19.85 3.58 -5.40
N THR A 118 -18.81 3.11 -6.10
CA THR A 118 -18.05 1.90 -5.74
C THR A 118 -16.95 2.26 -4.77
N HIS A 119 -16.86 1.54 -3.68
CA HIS A 119 -15.81 1.73 -2.69
C HIS A 119 -14.43 1.44 -3.30
N GLN A 120 -13.38 2.12 -2.82
CA GLN A 120 -12.04 1.97 -3.39
C GLN A 120 -11.48 0.55 -3.23
N CYS A 121 -11.79 -0.14 -2.14
CA CYS A 121 -11.41 -1.55 -1.95
C CYS A 121 -11.95 -2.44 -3.07
N ASP A 122 -13.22 -2.26 -3.45
CA ASP A 122 -13.87 -3.06 -4.49
C ASP A 122 -13.20 -2.85 -5.85
N ARG A 123 -12.76 -1.61 -6.11
CA ARG A 123 -12.02 -1.29 -7.34
C ARG A 123 -10.66 -1.97 -7.41
N PHE A 124 -10.00 -2.14 -6.27
CA PHE A 124 -8.76 -2.92 -6.23
C PHE A 124 -9.04 -4.41 -6.43
N LEU A 125 -10.13 -4.94 -5.88
CA LEU A 125 -10.59 -6.31 -6.13
C LEU A 125 -10.96 -6.54 -7.60
N GLU A 126 -11.71 -5.61 -8.22
CA GLU A 126 -12.01 -5.66 -9.66
C GLU A 126 -10.75 -5.74 -10.53
N THR A 127 -9.63 -5.12 -10.10
CA THR A 127 -8.36 -5.17 -10.85
C THR A 127 -7.82 -6.59 -10.99
N ILE A 128 -8.10 -7.44 -10.02
CA ILE A 128 -7.66 -8.83 -9.99
C ILE A 128 -8.78 -9.81 -10.36
N ASN A 129 -9.88 -9.30 -10.94
CA ASN A 129 -11.07 -10.07 -11.30
C ASN A 129 -11.73 -10.79 -10.11
N GLU A 130 -11.69 -10.19 -8.93
CA GLU A 130 -12.39 -10.65 -7.74
C GLU A 130 -13.63 -9.78 -7.51
N ALA A 131 -14.72 -10.43 -7.13
CA ALA A 131 -15.93 -9.71 -6.70
C ALA A 131 -15.74 -9.14 -5.28
N PRO A 132 -16.43 -8.04 -4.95
CA PRO A 132 -16.59 -7.63 -3.57
C PRO A 132 -17.13 -8.81 -2.76
N SER A 133 -16.59 -9.04 -1.59
CA SER A 133 -17.11 -10.06 -0.69
C SER A 133 -18.33 -9.52 0.01
N ASP A 134 -19.48 -10.19 -0.10
CA ASP A 134 -20.68 -9.91 0.71
C ASP A 134 -20.45 -10.29 2.19
N ASP A 135 -19.44 -11.09 2.45
CA ASP A 135 -18.94 -11.30 3.80
C ASP A 135 -18.21 -10.02 4.24
N GLU A 136 -18.89 -9.23 5.05
CA GLU A 136 -18.32 -8.11 5.80
C GLU A 136 -17.25 -8.55 6.81
N GLY A 137 -16.67 -9.72 6.62
CA GLY A 137 -15.48 -10.17 7.31
C GLY A 137 -14.37 -9.18 7.04
N ASP A 138 -14.28 -8.21 7.93
CA ASP A 138 -13.21 -7.23 7.94
C ASP A 138 -11.89 -7.93 7.65
N VAL A 139 -11.24 -7.61 6.54
CA VAL A 139 -9.87 -7.99 6.31
C VAL A 139 -9.03 -7.17 7.29
N LEU A 140 -9.11 -7.57 8.55
CA LEU A 140 -8.31 -6.98 9.61
C LEU A 140 -6.86 -7.40 9.40
N LEU A 141 -5.98 -6.41 9.43
CA LEU A 141 -4.55 -6.70 9.51
C LEU A 141 -4.30 -7.52 10.78
N THR A 142 -3.73 -8.69 10.63
CA THR A 142 -3.32 -9.50 11.77
C THR A 142 -2.12 -8.82 12.43
N VAL A 143 -2.39 -8.17 13.56
CA VAL A 143 -1.32 -7.55 14.36
C VAL A 143 -0.57 -8.64 15.11
N THR A 144 0.70 -8.79 14.80
CA THR A 144 1.56 -9.78 15.47
C THR A 144 1.87 -9.35 16.91
N GLU A 145 2.18 -10.30 17.79
CA GLU A 145 2.59 -10.03 19.18
C GLU A 145 3.76 -9.04 19.28
N ASN A 146 4.71 -9.14 18.35
CA ASN A 146 5.85 -8.22 18.27
C ASN A 146 5.40 -6.77 17.98
N LEU A 147 4.44 -6.58 17.07
CA LEU A 147 3.88 -5.26 16.80
C LEU A 147 3.09 -4.72 17.99
N LEU A 148 2.34 -5.58 18.70
CA LEU A 148 1.64 -5.20 19.93
C LEU A 148 2.63 -4.77 21.02
N HIS A 149 3.72 -5.51 21.19
CA HIS A 149 4.77 -5.17 22.14
C HIS A 149 5.43 -3.82 21.80
N LEU A 150 5.78 -3.63 20.52
CA LEU A 150 6.35 -2.37 20.03
C LEU A 150 5.38 -1.19 20.26
N GLY A 151 4.11 -1.38 19.95
CA GLY A 151 3.08 -0.37 20.18
C GLY A 151 2.94 -0.01 21.68
N ARG A 152 2.94 -1.00 22.59
CA ARG A 152 2.93 -0.75 24.04
C ARG A 152 4.16 0.05 24.48
N THR A 153 5.35 -0.35 24.03
CA THR A 153 6.60 0.38 24.34
C THR A 153 6.54 1.84 23.89
N CYS A 154 5.99 2.11 22.70
CA CYS A 154 5.80 3.48 22.23
C CYS A 154 4.78 4.27 23.07
N LEU A 155 3.69 3.64 23.50
CA LEU A 155 2.69 4.26 24.34
C LEU A 155 3.24 4.55 25.74
N ASP A 156 3.96 3.62 26.34
CA ASP A 156 4.60 3.78 27.66
C ASP A 156 5.60 4.93 27.64
N ALA A 157 6.38 5.06 26.55
CA ALA A 157 7.31 6.16 26.33
C ALA A 157 6.60 7.52 26.13
N ALA A 158 5.36 7.53 25.65
CA ALA A 158 4.54 8.73 25.48
C ALA A 158 3.84 9.19 26.76
N GLY A 159 3.84 8.36 27.83
CA GLY A 159 3.43 8.73 29.18
C GLY A 159 1.98 8.50 29.60
N PRO A 160 1.09 7.86 28.83
CA PRO A 160 -0.22 7.51 29.37
C PRO A 160 -0.06 6.41 30.43
N SER A 161 -0.70 6.60 31.57
CA SER A 161 -0.69 5.62 32.65
C SER A 161 -1.52 4.39 32.27
N ILE A 162 -1.05 3.20 32.67
CA ILE A 162 -1.78 1.93 32.48
C ILE A 162 -3.18 2.04 33.10
N GLY A 163 -4.22 1.75 32.33
CA GLY A 163 -5.62 1.79 32.78
C GLY A 163 -6.37 3.08 32.45
N GLN A 164 -5.74 4.06 31.85
CA GLN A 164 -6.43 5.24 31.31
C GLN A 164 -6.95 4.97 29.89
N SER A 165 -8.13 5.53 29.57
CA SER A 165 -8.63 5.53 28.19
C SER A 165 -7.73 6.39 27.31
N LEU A 166 -7.31 5.85 26.18
CA LEU A 166 -6.43 6.53 25.21
C LEU A 166 -7.25 6.98 24.01
N ALA A 167 -7.17 8.26 23.68
CA ALA A 167 -7.64 8.81 22.41
C ALA A 167 -6.44 9.22 21.56
N VAL A 168 -6.36 8.72 20.33
CA VAL A 168 -5.34 9.10 19.38
C VAL A 168 -5.97 9.95 18.29
N ILE A 169 -5.45 11.15 18.08
CA ILE A 169 -5.94 12.08 17.07
C ILE A 169 -4.80 12.37 16.09
N HIS A 170 -5.07 12.17 14.82
CA HIS A 170 -4.16 12.52 13.72
C HIS A 170 -4.72 13.74 12.98
N PRO A 171 -4.28 14.97 13.29
CA PRO A 171 -4.84 16.20 12.74
C PRO A 171 -4.37 16.50 11.32
N GLY A 172 -3.32 15.84 10.87
CA GLY A 172 -2.66 16.10 9.59
C GLY A 172 -3.21 15.28 8.42
N SER A 173 -2.95 15.76 7.22
CA SER A 173 -3.27 15.07 5.97
C SER A 173 -2.18 15.38 4.95
N GLY A 174 -2.08 14.56 3.89
CA GLY A 174 -1.18 14.80 2.75
C GLY A 174 -1.54 16.03 1.90
N SER A 175 -2.64 16.71 2.20
CA SER A 175 -3.09 17.93 1.53
C SER A 175 -3.41 19.02 2.55
N ALA A 176 -2.87 20.22 2.33
CA ALA A 176 -3.15 21.39 3.16
C ALA A 176 -4.66 21.71 3.26
N LEU A 177 -5.43 21.40 2.22
CA LEU A 177 -6.89 21.61 2.21
C LEU A 177 -7.66 20.64 3.13
N LYS A 178 -7.02 19.55 3.53
CA LYS A 178 -7.61 18.54 4.43
C LYS A 178 -7.09 18.63 5.85
N CYS A 179 -6.17 19.56 6.14
CA CYS A 179 -5.64 19.79 7.48
C CYS A 179 -6.54 20.78 8.23
N VAL A 180 -6.70 20.55 9.53
CA VAL A 180 -7.34 21.54 10.42
C VAL A 180 -6.37 22.70 10.65
N GLU A 181 -6.85 23.93 10.51
CA GLU A 181 -6.02 25.12 10.77
C GLU A 181 -5.48 25.11 12.21
N ARG A 182 -4.19 25.40 12.37
CA ARG A 182 -3.48 25.38 13.66
C ARG A 182 -4.15 26.24 14.75
N THR A 183 -4.83 27.31 14.36
CA THR A 183 -5.57 28.20 15.25
C THR A 183 -6.78 27.56 15.90
N ARG A 184 -7.39 26.53 15.27
CA ARG A 184 -8.51 25.77 15.84
C ARG A 184 -8.05 24.63 16.75
N GLU A 185 -6.89 24.08 16.51
CA GLU A 185 -6.30 23.01 17.35
C GLU A 185 -6.02 23.50 18.76
N SER A 186 -5.60 24.77 18.93
CA SER A 186 -5.28 25.33 20.25
C SER A 186 -6.49 25.49 21.18
N HIS A 187 -7.72 25.51 20.65
CA HIS A 187 -8.95 25.62 21.45
C HIS A 187 -9.57 24.29 21.83
N ILE A 188 -9.27 23.21 21.11
CA ILE A 188 -9.82 21.88 21.38
C ILE A 188 -9.13 21.21 22.58
N TRP A 189 -7.88 21.61 22.86
CA TRP A 189 -7.03 20.96 23.88
C TRP A 189 -6.98 21.65 25.23
N ARG A 190 -7.82 22.63 25.50
CA ARG A 190 -7.90 23.37 26.78
C ARG A 190 -9.17 23.06 27.59
N GLY A 191 -9.71 21.84 27.42
CA GLY A 191 -10.82 21.33 28.23
C GLY A 191 -10.38 20.26 29.20
#